data_24928134e3cdbdcedf7bbfb22eef2000
#
_entry.id   24928134e3cdbdcedf7bbfb22eef2000
#
_cell.length_a   1.000
_cell.length_b   1.000
_cell.length_c   1.000
_cell.angle_alpha   90.00
_cell.angle_beta   90.00
_cell.angle_gamma   90.00
#
_symmetry.space_group_name_H-M   'P 1'
#
loop_
_entity.id
_entity.type
_entity.pdbx_description
1 polymer ?
#
loop_
_entity_poly.entity_id
_entity_poly.type
_entity_poly.pdbx_seq_one_letter_code
_entity_poly.pdbx_strand_id
1 'polypeptide(L)'
;KTQTIKENSLIEFNIEGNNPYEIYTVYKSYKAFNNEQDLTNFTYPIIDYIIFLDSDDYWELNCIEECVPRMDGVDVVWFDSIEYHDIEKSYFKHHSRLKDINIKKECRINPIEWLKLLRQNKIKDFAFAWSGIIDFDYIKDKKMKFKDAIFAEDHLFGILLFSQAKNIYVYPKVFYYYRIRANSLTNQDKKITKDNILPYFKDIFIAFEENATLAKEYFKYVSWVETSLELVRFVENYHDKKISSLLKDTILYFY
;
A
#
# COMPACT_ATOMS: atom_id res chain seq x y z
N LYS A 1 -3.55 16.10 -13.85
CA LYS A 1 -3.45 17.57 -13.56
C LYS A 1 -3.24 17.71 -12.07
N THR A 2 -2.04 18.07 -11.67
CA THR A 2 -1.72 18.44 -10.29
C THR A 2 -2.48 19.74 -10.00
N GLN A 3 -3.46 19.69 -9.11
CA GLN A 3 -4.10 20.91 -8.64
C GLN A 3 -3.19 21.55 -7.60
N THR A 4 -2.58 22.65 -7.96
CA THR A 4 -1.85 23.49 -7.01
C THR A 4 -2.87 24.24 -6.16
N ILE A 5 -3.00 23.88 -4.91
CA ILE A 5 -3.85 24.59 -3.97
C ILE A 5 -2.98 25.64 -3.28
N LYS A 6 -3.38 26.90 -3.40
CA LYS A 6 -2.56 28.07 -3.07
C LYS A 6 -2.37 28.37 -1.59
N GLU A 7 -3.02 27.68 -0.66
CA GLU A 7 -2.93 27.98 0.77
C GLU A 7 -2.85 26.72 1.63
N ASN A 8 -1.90 26.72 2.56
CA ASN A 8 -1.86 25.75 3.66
C ASN A 8 -2.93 26.16 4.67
N SER A 9 -4.12 25.63 4.55
CA SER A 9 -5.13 25.78 5.60
C SER A 9 -5.18 24.50 6.42
N LEU A 10 -4.82 24.63 7.69
CA LEU A 10 -5.24 23.67 8.72
C LEU A 10 -6.77 23.74 8.76
N ILE A 11 -7.42 22.65 8.42
CA ILE A 11 -8.85 22.51 8.66
C ILE A 11 -8.99 21.56 9.83
N GLU A 12 -9.35 22.12 10.96
CA GLU A 12 -9.85 21.34 12.08
C GLU A 12 -11.23 20.80 11.69
N PHE A 13 -11.34 19.50 11.53
CA PHE A 13 -12.64 18.86 11.37
C PHE A 13 -13.23 18.63 12.75
N ASN A 14 -14.06 19.57 13.18
CA ASN A 14 -14.98 19.34 14.27
C ASN A 14 -16.19 18.59 13.69
N ILE A 15 -16.26 17.28 13.90
CA ILE A 15 -17.46 16.52 13.58
C ILE A 15 -18.38 16.68 14.79
N GLU A 16 -19.48 17.39 14.62
CA GLU A 16 -20.50 17.52 15.65
C GLU A 16 -21.06 16.13 16.03
N GLY A 17 -20.97 15.81 17.32
CA GLY A 17 -21.51 14.60 17.90
C GLY A 17 -20.41 13.66 18.43
N ASN A 18 -20.70 12.90 19.45
CA ASN A 18 -19.82 11.97 20.20
C ASN A 18 -18.78 11.26 19.34
N ASN A 19 -17.79 12.00 18.91
CA ASN A 19 -16.69 11.50 18.11
C ASN A 19 -15.56 11.07 19.07
N PRO A 20 -15.21 9.81 19.14
CA PRO A 20 -14.07 9.34 19.93
C PRO A 20 -12.73 9.93 19.44
N TYR A 21 -12.75 10.68 18.31
CA TYR A 21 -11.58 11.29 17.66
C TYR A 21 -11.34 12.75 18.03
N GLU A 22 -11.99 13.32 19.04
CA GLU A 22 -11.73 14.69 19.51
C GLU A 22 -10.29 14.98 19.93
N ILE A 23 -9.49 13.93 20.08
CA ILE A 23 -8.06 14.01 20.41
C ILE A 23 -7.14 14.03 19.18
N TYR A 24 -7.65 13.86 17.97
CA TYR A 24 -6.82 13.83 16.77
C TYR A 24 -6.98 15.12 15.96
N THR A 25 -5.88 15.82 15.75
CA THR A 25 -5.82 16.92 14.81
C THR A 25 -5.70 16.35 13.40
N VAL A 26 -6.72 16.59 12.58
CA VAL A 26 -6.71 16.19 11.18
C VAL A 26 -6.10 17.30 10.35
N TYR A 27 -4.94 17.03 9.77
CA TYR A 27 -4.29 17.96 8.85
C TYR A 27 -4.70 17.62 7.42
N LYS A 28 -5.26 18.60 6.71
CA LYS A 28 -5.52 18.50 5.28
C LYS A 28 -4.48 19.32 4.54
N SER A 29 -3.55 18.65 3.87
CA SER A 29 -2.61 19.32 2.98
C SER A 29 -3.25 19.50 1.62
N TYR A 30 -3.30 20.74 1.16
CA TYR A 30 -3.75 21.12 -0.18
C TYR A 30 -2.59 21.49 -1.11
N LYS A 31 -1.34 21.29 -0.68
CA LYS A 31 -0.19 21.64 -1.49
C LYS A 31 0.27 20.41 -2.25
N ALA A 32 0.09 20.44 -3.56
CA ALA A 32 0.75 19.51 -4.45
C ALA A 32 2.13 20.05 -4.81
N PHE A 33 3.15 19.20 -4.73
CA PHE A 33 4.52 19.54 -5.07
C PHE A 33 4.81 19.03 -6.48
N ASN A 34 5.48 19.86 -7.29
CA ASN A 34 5.84 19.49 -8.65
C ASN A 34 7.12 18.65 -8.73
N ASN A 35 7.94 18.68 -7.69
CA ASN A 35 9.20 17.93 -7.60
C ASN A 35 9.60 17.70 -6.13
N GLU A 36 10.58 16.83 -5.91
CA GLU A 36 11.09 16.49 -4.57
C GLU A 36 11.76 17.70 -3.87
N GLN A 37 12.29 18.66 -4.61
CA GLN A 37 12.95 19.85 -4.02
C GLN A 37 11.95 20.79 -3.34
N ASP A 38 10.73 20.83 -3.84
CA ASP A 38 9.66 21.62 -3.20
C ASP A 38 9.30 21.06 -1.82
N LEU A 39 9.57 19.79 -1.56
CA LEU A 39 9.35 19.14 -0.27
C LEU A 39 10.38 19.54 0.78
N THR A 40 11.60 19.92 0.39
CA THR A 40 12.68 20.25 1.33
C THR A 40 12.41 21.49 2.17
N ASN A 41 11.55 22.40 1.68
CA ASN A 41 11.18 23.64 2.35
C ASN A 41 9.80 23.54 3.06
N PHE A 42 9.21 22.35 3.10
CA PHE A 42 7.92 22.15 3.74
C PHE A 42 8.10 21.68 5.19
N THR A 43 7.52 22.44 6.12
CA THR A 43 7.45 22.00 7.51
C THR A 43 6.27 21.05 7.66
N TYR A 44 6.58 19.77 7.82
CA TYR A 44 5.57 18.75 8.08
C TYR A 44 4.98 18.95 9.49
N PRO A 45 3.68 18.69 9.68
CA PRO A 45 3.17 18.48 11.03
C PRO A 45 3.91 17.30 11.67
N ILE A 46 3.88 17.24 12.99
CA ILE A 46 4.36 16.03 13.69
C ILE A 46 3.40 14.91 13.35
N ILE A 47 3.92 13.90 12.67
CA ILE A 47 3.19 12.69 12.26
C ILE A 47 3.90 11.52 12.90
N ASP A 48 3.18 10.76 13.72
CA ASP A 48 3.72 9.54 14.35
C ASP A 48 3.53 8.34 13.43
N TYR A 49 2.36 8.23 12.79
CA TYR A 49 1.98 7.07 12.01
C TYR A 49 1.28 7.46 10.71
N ILE A 50 1.37 6.58 9.72
CA ILE A 50 0.64 6.70 8.45
C ILE A 50 -0.18 5.44 8.19
N ILE A 51 -1.36 5.62 7.62
CA ILE A 51 -2.23 4.56 7.14
C ILE A 51 -2.81 4.99 5.80
N PHE A 52 -2.84 4.08 4.84
CA PHE A 52 -3.38 4.35 3.51
C PHE A 52 -4.83 3.87 3.43
N LEU A 53 -5.66 4.63 2.75
CA LEU A 53 -7.05 4.30 2.48
C LEU A 53 -7.39 4.64 1.04
N ASP A 54 -7.84 3.67 0.28
CA ASP A 54 -8.38 3.92 -1.05
C ASP A 54 -9.72 4.67 -0.94
N SER A 55 -9.97 5.56 -1.89
CA SER A 55 -11.09 6.51 -1.81
C SER A 55 -12.48 5.87 -1.84
N ASP A 56 -12.57 4.61 -2.20
CA ASP A 56 -13.79 3.82 -2.31
C ASP A 56 -13.92 2.72 -1.24
N ASP A 57 -12.91 2.59 -0.39
CA ASP A 57 -12.85 1.62 0.69
C ASP A 57 -13.16 2.27 2.05
N TYR A 58 -13.20 1.48 3.11
CA TYR A 58 -13.42 2.00 4.47
C TYR A 58 -12.77 1.11 5.54
N TRP A 59 -12.56 1.71 6.71
CA TRP A 59 -12.09 1.01 7.91
C TRP A 59 -13.23 0.75 8.88
N GLU A 60 -13.00 -0.21 9.78
CA GLU A 60 -13.74 -0.26 11.03
C GLU A 60 -13.53 1.03 11.84
N LEU A 61 -14.59 1.48 12.52
CA LEU A 61 -14.56 2.75 13.26
C LEU A 61 -13.47 2.79 14.34
N ASN A 62 -13.16 1.65 14.94
CA ASN A 62 -12.13 1.53 15.99
C ASN A 62 -10.75 1.10 15.46
N CYS A 63 -10.53 1.13 14.14
CA CYS A 63 -9.26 0.69 13.53
C CYS A 63 -8.05 1.41 14.13
N ILE A 64 -8.09 2.73 14.18
CA ILE A 64 -6.98 3.56 14.70
C ILE A 64 -6.80 3.34 16.21
N GLU A 65 -7.89 3.37 16.97
CA GLU A 65 -7.89 3.17 18.42
C GLU A 65 -7.27 1.82 18.81
N GLU A 66 -7.56 0.79 18.07
CA GLU A 66 -7.03 -0.56 18.31
C GLU A 66 -5.58 -0.72 17.85
N CYS A 67 -5.20 -0.10 16.74
CA CYS A 67 -3.88 -0.32 16.13
C CYS A 67 -2.79 0.56 16.75
N VAL A 68 -3.07 1.81 17.12
CA VAL A 68 -2.07 2.74 17.67
C VAL A 68 -1.38 2.21 18.93
N PRO A 69 -2.07 1.63 19.93
CA PRO A 69 -1.39 1.05 21.10
C PRO A 69 -0.45 -0.11 20.77
N ARG A 70 -0.63 -0.75 19.60
CA ARG A 70 0.17 -1.88 19.13
C ARG A 70 1.42 -1.44 18.36
N MET A 71 1.55 -0.14 18.06
CA MET A 71 2.73 0.45 17.43
C MET A 71 3.94 0.55 18.36
N ASP A 72 3.77 0.31 19.67
CA ASP A 72 4.89 0.37 20.61
C ASP A 72 6.00 -0.62 20.25
N GLY A 73 7.18 -0.08 19.89
CA GLY A 73 8.37 -0.85 19.54
C GLY A 73 8.28 -1.67 18.24
N VAL A 74 7.38 -1.31 17.33
CA VAL A 74 7.28 -1.91 15.99
C VAL A 74 7.22 -0.85 14.89
N ASP A 75 7.66 -1.22 13.70
CA ASP A 75 7.64 -0.32 12.54
C ASP A 75 6.31 -0.42 11.77
N VAL A 76 5.61 -1.55 11.90
CA VAL A 76 4.35 -1.83 11.19
C VAL A 76 3.41 -2.61 12.09
N VAL A 77 2.14 -2.23 12.13
CA VAL A 77 1.02 -3.08 12.57
C VAL A 77 0.29 -3.56 11.33
N TRP A 78 0.26 -4.85 11.12
CA TRP A 78 -0.39 -5.51 9.98
C TRP A 78 -1.68 -6.17 10.44
N PHE A 79 -2.80 -5.74 9.90
CA PHE A 79 -4.13 -6.30 10.17
C PHE A 79 -4.76 -6.94 8.93
N ASP A 80 -5.92 -7.55 9.09
CA ASP A 80 -6.62 -8.27 8.04
C ASP A 80 -7.64 -7.39 7.30
N SER A 81 -8.04 -7.86 6.13
CA SER A 81 -9.04 -7.23 5.28
C SER A 81 -10.12 -8.22 4.83
N ILE A 82 -11.24 -7.68 4.35
CA ILE A 82 -12.34 -8.45 3.77
C ILE A 82 -12.91 -7.71 2.56
N GLU A 83 -13.36 -8.44 1.55
CA GLU A 83 -14.08 -7.87 0.41
C GLU A 83 -15.55 -7.60 0.77
N TYR A 84 -16.02 -6.43 0.37
CA TYR A 84 -17.43 -6.06 0.38
C TYR A 84 -17.93 -5.85 -1.05
N HIS A 85 -18.92 -6.61 -1.45
CA HIS A 85 -19.51 -6.55 -2.79
C HIS A 85 -20.77 -5.69 -2.79
N ASP A 86 -20.70 -4.52 -3.43
CA ASP A 86 -21.79 -3.53 -3.49
C ASP A 86 -23.09 -4.07 -4.09
N ILE A 87 -22.97 -4.86 -5.17
CA ILE A 87 -24.15 -5.37 -5.90
C ILE A 87 -24.92 -6.34 -5.03
N GLU A 88 -24.22 -7.24 -4.35
CA GLU A 88 -24.81 -8.31 -3.55
C GLU A 88 -25.03 -7.88 -2.10
N LYS A 89 -24.53 -6.70 -1.71
CA LYS A 89 -24.53 -6.19 -0.32
C LYS A 89 -24.06 -7.23 0.68
N SER A 90 -23.03 -7.97 0.30
CA SER A 90 -22.53 -9.12 1.04
C SER A 90 -21.03 -9.04 1.23
N TYR A 91 -20.56 -9.65 2.34
CA TYR A 91 -19.15 -9.79 2.64
C TYR A 91 -18.68 -11.14 2.12
N PHE A 92 -17.68 -11.11 1.23
CA PHE A 92 -17.00 -12.31 0.81
C PHE A 92 -15.69 -12.45 1.57
N LYS A 93 -15.37 -13.68 1.93
CA LYS A 93 -14.04 -13.97 2.48
C LYS A 93 -13.01 -13.73 1.39
N HIS A 94 -12.45 -12.54 1.37
CA HIS A 94 -11.25 -12.30 0.61
C HIS A 94 -10.15 -13.27 1.06
N HIS A 95 -9.23 -13.52 0.16
CA HIS A 95 -7.96 -14.14 0.47
C HIS A 95 -7.24 -13.33 1.56
N SER A 96 -7.48 -13.70 2.81
CA SER A 96 -6.75 -13.12 3.92
C SER A 96 -5.32 -13.63 3.89
N ARG A 97 -4.38 -12.74 3.63
CA ARG A 97 -2.97 -13.09 3.65
C ARG A 97 -2.53 -13.68 5.00
N LEU A 98 -3.13 -13.22 6.09
CA LEU A 98 -2.86 -13.73 7.43
C LEU A 98 -3.36 -15.18 7.60
N LYS A 99 -4.47 -15.54 6.96
CA LYS A 99 -4.94 -16.94 6.94
C LYS A 99 -4.06 -17.81 6.08
N ASP A 100 -3.61 -17.31 4.92
CA ASP A 100 -2.73 -18.04 4.01
C ASP A 100 -1.42 -18.43 4.70
N ILE A 101 -0.88 -17.57 5.57
CA ILE A 101 0.32 -17.86 6.37
C ILE A 101 0.00 -18.46 7.75
N ASN A 102 -1.26 -18.84 7.97
CA ASN A 102 -1.76 -19.51 9.18
C ASN A 102 -1.54 -18.75 10.49
N ILE A 103 -1.55 -17.42 10.47
CA ILE A 103 -1.52 -16.58 11.68
C ILE A 103 -2.95 -16.36 12.17
N LYS A 104 -3.26 -16.89 13.36
CA LYS A 104 -4.59 -16.86 13.98
C LYS A 104 -4.64 -16.04 15.27
N LYS A 105 -3.50 -15.65 15.81
CA LYS A 105 -3.38 -14.87 17.05
C LYS A 105 -2.40 -13.73 16.84
N GLU A 106 -2.59 -12.69 17.62
CA GLU A 106 -1.66 -11.57 17.67
C GLU A 106 -0.25 -12.06 17.98
N CYS A 107 0.72 -11.57 17.23
CA CYS A 107 2.12 -11.89 17.44
C CYS A 107 3.02 -10.79 16.88
N ARG A 108 4.26 -10.77 17.33
CA ARG A 108 5.34 -9.98 16.72
C ARG A 108 6.19 -10.89 15.88
N ILE A 109 6.56 -10.45 14.69
CA ILE A 109 7.45 -11.13 13.78
C ILE A 109 8.51 -10.17 13.25
N ASN A 110 9.65 -10.70 12.86
CA ASN A 110 10.68 -9.97 12.16
C ASN A 110 10.69 -10.34 10.65
N PRO A 111 11.43 -9.64 9.80
CA PRO A 111 11.50 -9.93 8.36
C PRO A 111 11.87 -11.37 8.01
N ILE A 112 12.76 -11.98 8.79
CA ILE A 112 13.19 -13.37 8.55
C ILE A 112 12.05 -14.34 8.83
N GLU A 113 11.30 -14.10 9.90
CA GLU A 113 10.12 -14.91 10.26
C GLU A 113 9.01 -14.73 9.23
N TRP A 114 8.75 -13.51 8.80
CA TRP A 114 7.81 -13.21 7.72
C TRP A 114 8.15 -13.97 6.43
N LEU A 115 9.39 -13.88 5.94
CA LEU A 115 9.83 -14.57 4.74
C LEU A 115 9.76 -16.10 4.88
N LYS A 116 10.09 -16.64 6.05
CA LYS A 116 9.92 -18.07 6.33
C LYS A 116 8.46 -18.50 6.28
N LEU A 117 7.55 -17.70 6.84
CA LEU A 117 6.11 -17.97 6.78
C LEU A 117 5.60 -17.97 5.34
N LEU A 118 5.99 -16.99 4.52
CA LEU A 118 5.66 -16.99 3.10
C LEU A 118 6.17 -18.24 2.39
N ARG A 119 7.44 -18.60 2.60
CA ARG A 119 8.07 -19.77 2.00
C ARG A 119 7.40 -21.09 2.41
N GLN A 120 7.13 -21.26 3.70
CA GLN A 120 6.47 -22.46 4.24
C GLN A 120 5.08 -22.69 3.66
N ASN A 121 4.36 -21.59 3.41
CA ASN A 121 3.02 -21.63 2.84
C ASN A 121 3.01 -21.46 1.31
N LYS A 122 4.18 -21.51 0.65
CA LYS A 122 4.38 -21.42 -0.81
C LYS A 122 3.80 -20.12 -1.41
N ILE A 123 3.79 -19.05 -0.63
CA ILE A 123 3.37 -17.73 -1.06
C ILE A 123 4.56 -17.02 -1.70
N LYS A 124 4.40 -16.57 -2.92
CA LYS A 124 5.47 -16.03 -3.75
C LYS A 124 5.32 -14.53 -4.03
N ASP A 125 4.16 -13.98 -3.71
CA ASP A 125 3.82 -12.57 -3.91
C ASP A 125 3.42 -11.92 -2.58
N PHE A 126 3.56 -10.61 -2.50
CA PHE A 126 3.15 -9.88 -1.32
C PHE A 126 2.80 -8.44 -1.70
N ALA A 127 1.59 -8.04 -1.42
CA ALA A 127 1.11 -6.67 -1.55
C ALA A 127 0.79 -6.11 -0.17
N PHE A 128 1.18 -4.88 0.08
CA PHE A 128 0.87 -4.19 1.32
C PHE A 128 0.92 -2.67 1.12
N ALA A 129 -0.21 -2.02 1.46
CA ALA A 129 -0.30 -0.58 1.63
C ALA A 129 -1.38 -0.26 2.66
N TRP A 130 -2.61 -0.65 2.39
CA TRP A 130 -3.83 -0.27 3.12
C TRP A 130 -4.21 -1.19 4.28
N SER A 131 -3.57 -2.35 4.44
CA SER A 131 -3.88 -3.32 5.50
C SER A 131 -3.02 -3.16 6.76
N GLY A 132 -2.63 -1.93 7.10
CA GLY A 132 -1.83 -1.70 8.30
C GLY A 132 -1.53 -0.24 8.58
N ILE A 133 -0.97 -0.02 9.76
CA ILE A 133 -0.41 1.26 10.20
C ILE A 133 1.11 1.16 10.20
N ILE A 134 1.79 2.22 9.78
CA ILE A 134 3.23 2.26 9.61
C ILE A 134 3.79 3.43 10.42
N ASP A 135 4.90 3.22 11.10
CA ASP A 135 5.67 4.28 11.74
C ASP A 135 6.18 5.27 10.70
N PHE A 136 5.92 6.56 10.89
CA PHE A 136 6.26 7.56 9.89
C PHE A 136 7.76 7.86 9.84
N ASP A 137 8.44 7.80 10.98
CA ASP A 137 9.89 7.97 11.03
C ASP A 137 10.59 6.81 10.32
N TYR A 138 10.07 5.59 10.46
CA TYR A 138 10.56 4.43 9.73
C TYR A 138 10.46 4.64 8.21
N ILE A 139 9.32 5.13 7.69
CA ILE A 139 9.17 5.47 6.26
C ILE A 139 10.22 6.50 5.81
N LYS A 140 10.42 7.56 6.60
CA LYS A 140 11.39 8.62 6.30
C LYS A 140 12.82 8.10 6.32
N ASP A 141 13.20 7.34 7.35
CA ASP A 141 14.55 6.79 7.52
C ASP A 141 14.93 5.85 6.37
N LYS A 142 13.99 5.04 5.93
CA LYS A 142 14.18 4.13 4.79
C LYS A 142 13.93 4.78 3.44
N LYS A 143 13.51 6.05 3.40
CA LYS A 143 13.14 6.78 2.18
C LYS A 143 12.16 6.00 1.32
N MET A 144 11.19 5.37 1.99
CA MET A 144 10.19 4.54 1.33
C MET A 144 9.25 5.39 0.50
N LYS A 145 8.99 4.94 -0.71
CA LYS A 145 8.01 5.56 -1.61
C LYS A 145 7.42 4.52 -2.55
N PHE A 146 6.23 4.80 -3.02
CA PHE A 146 5.67 4.03 -4.13
C PHE A 146 6.44 4.33 -5.42
N LYS A 147 6.62 3.32 -6.25
CA LYS A 147 7.20 3.49 -7.59
C LYS A 147 6.15 4.12 -8.50
N ASP A 148 6.48 5.24 -9.12
CA ASP A 148 5.57 5.93 -10.02
C ASP A 148 5.31 5.15 -11.30
N ALA A 149 4.09 5.28 -11.84
CA ALA A 149 3.69 4.81 -13.16
C ALA A 149 3.96 3.31 -13.42
N ILE A 150 3.79 2.47 -12.41
CA ILE A 150 3.76 1.01 -12.57
C ILE A 150 2.40 0.46 -12.11
N PHE A 151 2.06 -0.72 -12.59
CA PHE A 151 0.93 -1.51 -12.12
C PHE A 151 1.32 -2.25 -10.85
N ALA A 152 0.41 -2.29 -9.85
CA ALA A 152 0.58 -3.00 -8.59
C ALA A 152 1.84 -2.52 -7.80
N GLU A 153 1.96 -1.21 -7.62
CA GLU A 153 3.04 -0.53 -6.89
C GLU A 153 3.10 -0.92 -5.41
N ASP A 154 1.98 -1.39 -4.86
CA ASP A 154 1.83 -1.90 -3.49
C ASP A 154 2.61 -3.21 -3.24
N HIS A 155 2.87 -4.00 -4.28
CA HIS A 155 3.74 -5.17 -4.19
C HIS A 155 5.17 -4.77 -3.87
N LEU A 156 5.77 -3.90 -4.70
CA LEU A 156 7.14 -3.45 -4.46
C LEU A 156 7.26 -2.74 -3.12
N PHE A 157 6.34 -1.82 -2.84
CA PHE A 157 6.32 -1.08 -1.58
C PHE A 157 6.24 -2.02 -0.37
N GLY A 158 5.29 -2.95 -0.37
CA GLY A 158 5.08 -3.90 0.72
C GLY A 158 6.27 -4.82 0.96
N ILE A 159 6.86 -5.36 -0.10
CA ILE A 159 8.04 -6.22 0.01
C ILE A 159 9.23 -5.46 0.61
N LEU A 160 9.51 -4.25 0.13
CA LEU A 160 10.61 -3.43 0.65
C LEU A 160 10.34 -2.99 2.09
N LEU A 161 9.10 -2.62 2.41
CA LEU A 161 8.68 -2.24 3.76
C LEU A 161 8.93 -3.37 4.75
N PHE A 162 8.40 -4.56 4.50
CA PHE A 162 8.52 -5.69 5.40
C PHE A 162 9.94 -6.22 5.51
N SER A 163 10.71 -6.15 4.44
CA SER A 163 12.11 -6.61 4.43
C SER A 163 13.04 -5.76 5.28
N GLN A 164 12.72 -4.49 5.50
CA GLN A 164 13.57 -3.53 6.21
C GLN A 164 13.07 -3.23 7.62
N ALA A 165 11.89 -3.68 8.00
CA ALA A 165 11.34 -3.49 9.33
C ALA A 165 12.20 -4.19 10.39
N LYS A 166 12.26 -3.63 11.59
CA LYS A 166 12.84 -4.31 12.75
C LYS A 166 11.85 -5.32 13.31
N ASN A 167 10.63 -4.85 13.53
CA ASN A 167 9.54 -5.64 14.07
C ASN A 167 8.22 -5.28 13.38
N ILE A 168 7.38 -6.29 13.18
CA ILE A 168 6.04 -6.18 12.62
C ILE A 168 5.09 -6.79 13.65
N TYR A 169 4.09 -6.03 14.06
CA TYR A 169 3.00 -6.56 14.88
C TYR A 169 1.90 -7.08 13.97
N VAL A 170 1.59 -8.36 14.06
CA VAL A 170 0.50 -8.97 13.28
C VAL A 170 -0.75 -9.05 14.13
N TYR A 171 -1.81 -8.40 13.66
CA TYR A 171 -3.10 -8.33 14.33
C TYR A 171 -4.18 -8.98 13.45
N PRO A 172 -4.51 -10.28 13.62
CA PRO A 172 -5.41 -11.01 12.72
C PRO A 172 -6.89 -10.65 12.97
N LYS A 173 -7.20 -9.36 12.93
CA LYS A 173 -8.54 -8.79 13.00
C LYS A 173 -8.80 -8.01 11.73
N VAL A 174 -10.01 -8.15 11.19
CA VAL A 174 -10.45 -7.40 10.01
C VAL A 174 -10.71 -5.96 10.44
N PHE A 175 -9.99 -5.04 9.80
CA PHE A 175 -10.20 -3.59 9.96
C PHE A 175 -10.40 -2.87 8.65
N TYR A 176 -10.08 -3.50 7.52
CA TYR A 176 -10.18 -2.91 6.19
C TYR A 176 -11.23 -3.64 5.37
N TYR A 177 -12.11 -2.86 4.73
CA TYR A 177 -13.15 -3.34 3.85
C TYR A 177 -12.86 -2.90 2.43
N TYR A 178 -12.35 -3.84 1.63
CA TYR A 178 -12.06 -3.65 0.22
C TYR A 178 -13.36 -3.73 -0.58
N ARG A 179 -13.76 -2.61 -1.16
CA ARG A 179 -15.06 -2.48 -1.82
C ARG A 179 -15.00 -2.87 -3.29
N ILE A 180 -15.66 -3.96 -3.65
CA ILE A 180 -15.81 -4.42 -5.03
C ILE A 180 -17.03 -3.73 -5.66
N ARG A 181 -16.75 -2.90 -6.67
CA ARG A 181 -17.77 -2.18 -7.44
C ARG A 181 -17.72 -2.59 -8.91
N ALA A 182 -18.85 -2.53 -9.60
CA ALA A 182 -18.94 -2.81 -11.04
C ALA A 182 -18.00 -1.92 -11.91
N ASN A 183 -17.58 -0.76 -11.39
CA ASN A 183 -16.77 0.23 -12.08
C ASN A 183 -15.40 0.48 -11.40
N SER A 184 -14.88 -0.47 -10.60
CA SER A 184 -13.56 -0.32 -10.00
C SER A 184 -12.44 -0.34 -11.04
N LEU A 185 -11.28 0.23 -10.73
CA LEU A 185 -10.11 0.24 -11.63
C LEU A 185 -9.64 -1.17 -11.98
N THR A 186 -9.79 -2.11 -11.05
CA THR A 186 -9.44 -3.52 -11.21
C THR A 186 -10.45 -4.30 -12.05
N ASN A 187 -11.72 -3.84 -12.09
CA ASN A 187 -12.85 -4.52 -12.76
C ASN A 187 -13.31 -3.76 -14.03
N GLN A 188 -12.39 -3.09 -14.72
CA GLN A 188 -12.75 -2.25 -15.87
C GLN A 188 -13.05 -3.05 -17.13
N ASP A 189 -14.34 -3.28 -17.38
CA ASP A 189 -14.91 -3.43 -18.74
C ASP A 189 -15.05 -2.08 -19.48
N LYS A 190 -14.65 -0.96 -18.85
CA LYS A 190 -14.70 0.34 -19.51
C LYS A 190 -13.72 0.39 -20.66
N LYS A 191 -14.25 0.59 -21.86
CA LYS A 191 -13.47 0.83 -23.07
C LYS A 191 -12.57 2.06 -22.81
N ILE A 192 -11.26 1.85 -22.80
CA ILE A 192 -10.31 2.96 -22.78
C ILE A 192 -10.42 3.68 -24.13
N THR A 193 -10.57 5.00 -24.06
CA THR A 193 -10.64 5.88 -25.21
C THR A 193 -9.63 7.02 -25.01
N LYS A 194 -9.36 7.79 -26.07
CA LYS A 194 -8.48 8.97 -26.00
C LYS A 194 -8.90 9.98 -24.94
N ASP A 195 -10.19 10.05 -24.63
CA ASP A 195 -10.74 11.05 -23.71
C ASP A 195 -10.63 10.65 -22.22
N ASN A 196 -10.53 9.35 -21.93
CA ASN A 196 -10.50 8.84 -20.57
C ASN A 196 -9.18 8.15 -20.18
N ILE A 197 -8.18 8.19 -21.07
CA ILE A 197 -6.88 7.57 -20.83
C ILE A 197 -6.05 8.36 -19.82
N LEU A 198 -5.38 7.64 -18.91
CA LEU A 198 -4.47 8.26 -17.97
C LEU A 198 -3.21 8.79 -18.67
N PRO A 199 -2.68 9.95 -18.28
CA PRO A 199 -1.55 10.58 -18.96
C PRO A 199 -0.34 9.67 -19.15
N TYR A 200 0.03 8.90 -18.13
CA TYR A 200 1.19 7.99 -18.18
C TYR A 200 0.97 6.76 -19.07
N PHE A 201 -0.26 6.47 -19.45
CA PHE A 201 -0.62 5.33 -20.30
C PHE A 201 -0.82 5.71 -21.76
N LYS A 202 -0.88 7.02 -22.05
CA LYS A 202 -1.25 7.56 -23.36
C LYS A 202 -0.30 7.11 -24.48
N ASP A 203 0.99 7.19 -24.25
CA ASP A 203 2.00 6.86 -25.26
C ASP A 203 1.99 5.36 -25.58
N ILE A 204 1.80 4.52 -24.56
CA ILE A 204 1.64 3.07 -24.73
C ILE A 204 0.39 2.78 -25.58
N PHE A 205 -0.73 3.41 -25.25
CA PHE A 205 -1.98 3.21 -25.98
C PHE A 205 -1.85 3.58 -27.45
N ILE A 206 -1.19 4.70 -27.78
CA ILE A 206 -0.92 5.14 -29.16
C ILE A 206 0.02 4.14 -29.85
N ALA A 207 1.09 3.69 -29.20
CA ALA A 207 2.05 2.74 -29.75
C ALA A 207 1.41 1.39 -30.12
N PHE A 208 0.34 1.00 -29.44
CA PHE A 208 -0.46 -0.19 -29.76
C PHE A 208 -1.70 0.10 -30.61
N GLU A 209 -1.64 1.15 -31.45
CA GLU A 209 -2.72 1.51 -32.39
C GLU A 209 -4.10 1.62 -31.70
N GLU A 210 -4.11 2.16 -30.49
CA GLU A 210 -5.30 2.34 -29.68
C GLU A 210 -5.98 1.01 -29.24
N ASN A 211 -5.26 -0.10 -29.32
CA ASN A 211 -5.70 -1.38 -28.78
C ASN A 211 -5.52 -1.41 -27.27
N ALA A 212 -6.59 -1.10 -26.53
CA ALA A 212 -6.57 -1.00 -25.06
C ALA A 212 -6.15 -2.31 -24.37
N THR A 213 -6.52 -3.47 -24.92
CA THR A 213 -6.18 -4.77 -24.34
C THR A 213 -4.69 -5.02 -24.42
N LEU A 214 -4.11 -4.92 -25.60
CA LEU A 214 -2.66 -5.12 -25.78
C LEU A 214 -1.83 -4.10 -25.01
N ALA A 215 -2.26 -2.83 -25.01
CA ALA A 215 -1.59 -1.77 -24.27
C ALA A 215 -1.60 -2.04 -22.74
N LYS A 216 -2.73 -2.51 -22.18
CA LYS A 216 -2.83 -2.89 -20.76
C LYS A 216 -1.94 -4.09 -20.43
N GLU A 217 -1.94 -5.13 -21.26
CA GLU A 217 -1.08 -6.30 -21.06
C GLU A 217 0.39 -5.90 -21.10
N TYR A 218 0.80 -5.13 -22.09
CA TYR A 218 2.16 -4.61 -22.18
C TYR A 218 2.54 -3.82 -20.94
N PHE A 219 1.71 -2.85 -20.53
CA PHE A 219 1.95 -2.05 -19.34
C PHE A 219 2.11 -2.92 -18.07
N LYS A 220 1.25 -3.93 -17.91
CA LYS A 220 1.33 -4.88 -16.81
C LYS A 220 2.66 -5.64 -16.81
N TYR A 221 3.06 -6.21 -17.95
CA TYR A 221 4.32 -6.96 -18.04
C TYR A 221 5.54 -6.09 -17.80
N VAL A 222 5.58 -4.89 -18.37
CA VAL A 222 6.68 -3.94 -18.13
C VAL A 222 6.74 -3.56 -16.65
N SER A 223 5.60 -3.35 -16.00
CA SER A 223 5.55 -3.05 -14.56
C SER A 223 6.12 -4.18 -13.71
N TRP A 224 5.86 -5.45 -14.07
CA TRP A 224 6.47 -6.59 -13.38
C TRP A 224 7.97 -6.68 -13.60
N VAL A 225 8.46 -6.35 -14.80
CA VAL A 225 9.90 -6.26 -15.08
C VAL A 225 10.55 -5.16 -14.24
N GLU A 226 9.94 -3.99 -14.16
CA GLU A 226 10.42 -2.88 -13.32
C GLU A 226 10.45 -3.27 -11.83
N THR A 227 9.40 -3.91 -11.33
CA THR A 227 9.35 -4.45 -9.97
C THR A 227 10.47 -5.45 -9.73
N SER A 228 10.68 -6.38 -10.66
CA SER A 228 11.78 -7.37 -10.58
C SER A 228 13.14 -6.71 -10.51
N LEU A 229 13.41 -5.72 -11.36
CA LEU A 229 14.67 -5.00 -11.40
C LEU A 229 14.95 -4.25 -10.08
N GLU A 230 13.93 -3.60 -9.50
CA GLU A 230 14.07 -2.94 -8.20
C GLU A 230 14.34 -3.95 -7.08
N LEU A 231 13.67 -5.11 -7.09
CA LEU A 231 13.93 -6.17 -6.12
C LEU A 231 15.32 -6.77 -6.27
N VAL A 232 15.82 -6.97 -7.50
CA VAL A 232 17.20 -7.41 -7.74
C VAL A 232 18.19 -6.41 -7.18
N ARG A 233 18.03 -5.12 -7.51
CA ARG A 233 18.88 -4.05 -6.97
C ARG A 233 18.88 -4.02 -5.45
N PHE A 234 17.71 -4.18 -4.85
CA PHE A 234 17.59 -4.24 -3.40
C PHE A 234 18.34 -5.45 -2.82
N VAL A 235 18.09 -6.66 -3.33
CA VAL A 235 18.73 -7.90 -2.84
C VAL A 235 20.25 -7.86 -2.96
N GLU A 236 20.79 -7.29 -4.04
CA GLU A 236 22.24 -7.17 -4.25
C GLU A 236 22.91 -6.21 -3.28
N ASN A 237 22.24 -5.10 -2.96
CA ASN A 237 22.80 -4.01 -2.16
C ASN A 237 22.42 -4.05 -0.68
N TYR A 238 21.41 -4.84 -0.30
CA TYR A 238 20.96 -4.88 1.07
C TYR A 238 21.99 -5.54 2.00
N HIS A 239 22.25 -4.91 3.14
CA HIS A 239 23.29 -5.30 4.07
C HIS A 239 23.06 -6.66 4.74
N ASP A 240 21.81 -7.02 5.04
CA ASP A 240 21.46 -8.31 5.64
C ASP A 240 21.37 -9.40 4.56
N LYS A 241 22.45 -10.18 4.45
CA LYS A 241 22.56 -11.25 3.45
C LYS A 241 21.58 -12.40 3.67
N LYS A 242 21.09 -12.58 4.89
CA LYS A 242 20.08 -13.62 5.19
C LYS A 242 18.71 -13.22 4.67
N ILE A 243 18.32 -11.97 4.86
CA ILE A 243 17.09 -11.41 4.28
C ILE A 243 17.18 -11.44 2.76
N SER A 244 18.31 -10.99 2.18
CA SER A 244 18.55 -11.00 0.74
C SER A 244 18.40 -12.40 0.14
N SER A 245 19.00 -13.42 0.77
CA SER A 245 18.87 -14.80 0.31
C SER A 245 17.44 -15.31 0.39
N LEU A 246 16.76 -15.06 1.52
CA LEU A 246 15.37 -15.50 1.68
C LEU A 246 14.42 -14.80 0.70
N LEU A 247 14.61 -13.51 0.43
CA LEU A 247 13.84 -12.77 -0.58
C LEU A 247 14.01 -13.38 -1.96
N LYS A 248 15.27 -13.64 -2.35
CA LYS A 248 15.60 -14.27 -3.62
C LYS A 248 14.90 -15.63 -3.76
N ASP A 249 15.00 -16.46 -2.73
CA ASP A 249 14.46 -17.81 -2.74
C ASP A 249 12.93 -17.89 -2.61
N THR A 250 12.28 -16.84 -2.13
CA THR A 250 10.85 -16.87 -1.80
C THR A 250 10.01 -16.03 -2.76
N ILE A 251 10.43 -14.80 -3.02
CA ILE A 251 9.63 -13.78 -3.71
C ILE A 251 10.17 -13.50 -5.12
N LEU A 252 11.48 -13.26 -5.26
CA LEU A 252 12.06 -12.77 -6.51
C LEU A 252 11.82 -13.69 -7.71
N TYR A 253 11.68 -14.99 -7.50
CA TYR A 253 11.34 -15.93 -8.59
C TYR A 253 9.94 -15.78 -9.15
N PHE A 254 9.07 -15.05 -8.47
CA PHE A 254 7.70 -14.81 -8.94
C PHE A 254 7.64 -13.65 -9.94
N TYR A 255 8.42 -12.62 -9.69
CA TYR A 255 8.51 -11.41 -10.51
C TYR A 255 9.59 -11.54 -11.57
#